data_45ac880b41587429eae704895fe654f7
#
_entry.id   45ac880b41587429eae704895fe654f7
#
_cell.length_a   1.000
_cell.length_b   1.000
_cell.length_c   1.000
_cell.angle_alpha   90.00
_cell.angle_beta   90.00
_cell.angle_gamma   90.00
#
_symmetry.space_group_name_H-M   'P 1'
#
loop_
_entity.id
_entity.type
_entity.pdbx_description
1 polymer ?
#
loop_
_entity_poly.entity_id
_entity_poly.type
_entity_poly.pdbx_seq_one_letter_code
_entity_poly.pdbx_strand_id
1 'polypeptide(L)'
;MIEWRAPQLLWLLVLVPAAVAFFIWALRRRRNALRRFAEARLLTALTPDLDERRQRWRAALLVAALALLLLALAGPKWGFHWEEVHREGVDIVVALDTSRSMLAEDVKPNRLARAKLAIEDLVKRLHGDRIGLVAFAGSAFAQCPLTLDYEAFTESLHAVNVGIIPKGGTALTEAIRAGLEALEGRQGRHEALILITDGEDHEGHVEDAAKEAADRGVKIYTVGIGTAEGDLIPLTVDGQQNFLKDRRGQVVKSRLDEETLQKIATTTGGAFVHATTGDFGLDTVYDDFISKMEKRELTSTMERRYEERVQLPLLLALVLFALEPLIGDRRRLAHATTRRWRGWWRSAA
;
A
#
# COMPACT_ATOMS: atom_id res chain seq x y z
N MET A 1 -2.08 24.84 6.28
CA MET A 1 -3.29 24.87 5.41
C MET A 1 -4.30 23.91 6.02
N ILE A 2 -5.61 24.24 5.92
CA ILE A 2 -6.67 23.32 6.35
C ILE A 2 -7.00 22.45 5.15
N GLU A 3 -6.87 21.15 5.29
CA GLU A 3 -7.34 20.17 4.30
C GLU A 3 -8.72 19.67 4.70
N TRP A 4 -9.50 19.20 3.73
CA TRP A 4 -10.85 18.69 3.95
C TRP A 4 -10.90 17.24 3.52
N ARG A 5 -11.46 16.37 4.38
CA ARG A 5 -11.66 14.96 4.04
C ARG A 5 -12.59 14.79 2.83
N ALA A 6 -13.65 15.58 2.78
CA ALA A 6 -14.64 15.53 1.72
C ALA A 6 -15.04 16.95 1.28
N PRO A 7 -14.23 17.64 0.43
CA PRO A 7 -14.51 19.00 0.00
C PRO A 7 -15.84 19.13 -0.75
N GLN A 8 -16.31 18.05 -1.34
CA GLN A 8 -17.61 17.97 -2.00
C GLN A 8 -18.79 18.29 -1.05
N LEU A 9 -18.67 17.95 0.25
CA LEU A 9 -19.73 18.20 1.22
C LEU A 9 -19.84 19.68 1.63
N LEU A 10 -18.86 20.51 1.29
CA LEU A 10 -18.95 21.97 1.50
C LEU A 10 -20.09 22.59 0.70
N TRP A 11 -20.55 21.98 -0.40
CA TRP A 11 -21.74 22.43 -1.12
C TRP A 11 -23.01 22.40 -0.26
N LEU A 12 -23.07 21.54 0.75
CA LEU A 12 -24.19 21.51 1.70
C LEU A 12 -24.30 22.79 2.54
N LEU A 13 -23.24 23.61 2.61
CA LEU A 13 -23.31 24.92 3.27
C LEU A 13 -24.34 25.84 2.62
N VAL A 14 -24.78 25.59 1.39
CA VAL A 14 -25.91 26.29 0.75
C VAL A 14 -27.23 26.12 1.53
N LEU A 15 -27.36 25.04 2.33
CA LEU A 15 -28.51 24.85 3.22
C LEU A 15 -28.56 25.87 4.35
N VAL A 16 -27.44 26.49 4.73
CA VAL A 16 -27.40 27.51 5.79
C VAL A 16 -28.19 28.76 5.40
N PRO A 17 -27.91 29.43 4.26
CA PRO A 17 -28.74 30.56 3.83
C PRO A 17 -30.19 30.15 3.53
N ALA A 18 -30.44 28.95 3.04
CA ALA A 18 -31.79 28.41 2.86
C ALA A 18 -32.55 28.32 4.20
N ALA A 19 -31.87 27.79 5.26
CA ALA A 19 -32.42 27.72 6.61
C ALA A 19 -32.70 29.13 7.18
N VAL A 20 -31.79 30.10 7.00
CA VAL A 20 -32.00 31.47 7.39
C VAL A 20 -33.24 32.08 6.71
N ALA A 21 -33.36 31.92 5.39
CA ALA A 21 -34.51 32.38 4.62
C ALA A 21 -35.82 31.73 5.11
N PHE A 22 -35.78 30.42 5.39
CA PHE A 22 -36.92 29.68 5.95
C PHE A 22 -37.35 30.23 7.31
N PHE A 23 -36.41 30.44 8.24
CA PHE A 23 -36.73 31.01 9.55
C PHE A 23 -37.30 32.44 9.45
N ILE A 24 -36.72 33.28 8.59
CA ILE A 24 -37.27 34.64 8.35
C ILE A 24 -38.68 34.55 7.79
N TRP A 25 -38.93 33.68 6.81
CA TRP A 25 -40.25 33.47 6.23
C TRP A 25 -41.27 32.94 7.28
N ALA A 26 -40.87 31.93 8.06
CA ALA A 26 -41.72 31.34 9.11
C ALA A 26 -42.10 32.39 10.17
N LEU A 27 -41.13 33.19 10.65
CA LEU A 27 -41.39 34.26 11.61
C LEU A 27 -42.32 35.35 11.03
N ARG A 28 -42.12 35.75 9.76
CA ARG A 28 -43.01 36.73 9.07
C ARG A 28 -44.41 36.14 8.90
N ARG A 29 -44.52 34.88 8.47
CA ARG A 29 -45.81 34.22 8.29
C ARG A 29 -46.58 34.13 9.60
N ARG A 30 -45.91 33.75 10.69
CA ARG A 30 -46.49 33.69 12.03
C ARG A 30 -46.98 35.08 12.48
N ARG A 31 -46.22 36.15 12.29
CA ARG A 31 -46.64 37.51 12.59
C ARG A 31 -47.86 37.93 11.79
N ASN A 32 -47.87 37.66 10.48
CA ASN A 32 -48.98 37.99 9.60
C ASN A 32 -50.25 37.21 9.98
N ALA A 33 -50.14 35.95 10.38
CA ALA A 33 -51.24 35.16 10.87
C ALA A 33 -51.83 35.76 12.16
N LEU A 34 -50.97 36.10 13.13
CA LEU A 34 -51.41 36.75 14.37
C LEU A 34 -52.14 38.08 14.15
N ARG A 35 -51.64 38.91 13.21
CA ARG A 35 -52.27 40.18 12.82
C ARG A 35 -53.64 40.04 12.18
N ARG A 36 -53.95 38.88 11.60
CA ARG A 36 -55.27 38.60 10.99
C ARG A 36 -56.34 38.18 12.06
N PHE A 37 -55.87 37.67 13.21
CA PHE A 37 -56.78 37.16 14.25
C PHE A 37 -57.16 38.18 15.33
N ALA A 38 -56.38 39.24 15.56
CA ALA A 38 -56.68 40.23 16.57
C ALA A 38 -56.04 41.59 16.22
N GLU A 39 -56.73 42.67 16.63
CA GLU A 39 -56.19 44.02 16.55
C GLU A 39 -54.88 44.17 17.36
N ALA A 40 -53.95 44.98 16.91
CA ALA A 40 -52.61 45.10 17.46
C ALA A 40 -52.60 45.40 18.99
N ARG A 41 -53.59 46.05 19.51
CA ARG A 41 -53.75 46.34 20.95
C ARG A 41 -54.13 45.12 21.78
N LEU A 42 -54.97 44.20 21.24
CA LEU A 42 -55.33 42.96 21.87
C LEU A 42 -54.22 41.92 21.82
N LEU A 43 -53.40 41.91 20.77
CA LEU A 43 -52.27 40.99 20.66
C LEU A 43 -51.23 41.19 21.77
N THR A 44 -50.90 42.42 22.13
CA THR A 44 -49.99 42.74 23.23
C THR A 44 -50.57 42.32 24.62
N ALA A 45 -51.88 42.31 24.77
CA ALA A 45 -52.53 41.88 25.98
C ALA A 45 -52.70 40.35 26.08
N LEU A 46 -52.88 39.67 24.94
CA LEU A 46 -53.08 38.22 24.85
C LEU A 46 -51.78 37.40 24.78
N THR A 47 -50.66 38.03 24.34
CA THR A 47 -49.36 37.37 24.24
C THR A 47 -48.22 38.13 24.96
N PRO A 48 -48.41 38.52 26.24
CA PRO A 48 -47.40 39.28 26.98
C PRO A 48 -46.09 38.51 27.18
N ASP A 49 -46.11 37.20 27.00
CA ASP A 49 -45.01 36.29 27.29
C ASP A 49 -44.13 35.99 26.08
N LEU A 50 -44.51 36.40 24.87
CA LEU A 50 -43.73 36.12 23.65
C LEU A 50 -42.62 37.16 23.45
N ASP A 51 -41.38 36.73 23.60
CA ASP A 51 -40.22 37.57 23.37
C ASP A 51 -39.62 37.28 21.97
N GLU A 52 -39.91 38.16 21.00
CA GLU A 52 -39.41 38.07 19.63
C GLU A 52 -37.88 38.02 19.56
N ARG A 53 -37.18 38.64 20.52
CA ARG A 53 -35.73 38.64 20.58
C ARG A 53 -35.20 37.25 20.91
N ARG A 54 -35.84 36.54 21.83
CA ARG A 54 -35.49 35.17 22.18
C ARG A 54 -35.75 34.20 21.03
N GLN A 55 -36.84 34.35 20.30
CA GLN A 55 -37.12 33.51 19.11
C GLN A 55 -36.08 33.73 18.02
N ARG A 56 -35.59 34.96 17.81
CA ARG A 56 -34.50 35.21 16.86
C ARG A 56 -33.18 34.57 17.33
N TRP A 57 -32.87 34.65 18.63
CA TRP A 57 -31.68 34.01 19.18
C TRP A 57 -31.74 32.48 19.06
N ARG A 58 -32.89 31.86 19.30
CA ARG A 58 -33.07 30.40 19.09
C ARG A 58 -32.87 30.04 17.63
N ALA A 59 -33.48 30.75 16.69
CA ALA A 59 -33.29 30.53 15.27
C ALA A 59 -31.80 30.68 14.87
N ALA A 60 -31.13 31.71 15.39
CA ALA A 60 -29.70 31.92 15.14
C ALA A 60 -28.83 30.79 15.68
N LEU A 61 -29.13 30.27 16.89
CA LEU A 61 -28.40 29.13 17.46
C LEU A 61 -28.59 27.83 16.64
N LEU A 62 -29.82 27.58 16.18
CA LEU A 62 -30.11 26.41 15.34
C LEU A 62 -29.39 26.51 13.99
N VAL A 63 -29.36 27.68 13.36
CA VAL A 63 -28.65 27.89 12.10
C VAL A 63 -27.14 27.76 12.30
N ALA A 64 -26.60 28.29 13.41
CA ALA A 64 -25.18 28.18 13.72
C ALA A 64 -24.82 26.70 14.03
N ALA A 65 -25.67 25.99 14.77
CA ALA A 65 -25.46 24.55 15.01
C ALA A 65 -25.50 23.74 13.72
N LEU A 66 -26.44 24.05 12.81
CA LEU A 66 -26.48 23.43 11.47
C LEU A 66 -25.22 23.70 10.67
N ALA A 67 -24.75 24.96 10.63
CA ALA A 67 -23.53 25.31 9.93
C ALA A 67 -22.30 24.56 10.47
N LEU A 68 -22.16 24.48 11.80
CA LEU A 68 -21.06 23.72 12.43
C LEU A 68 -21.18 22.23 12.18
N LEU A 69 -22.39 21.67 12.15
CA LEU A 69 -22.61 20.26 11.82
C LEU A 69 -22.17 19.96 10.38
N LEU A 70 -22.52 20.83 9.42
CA LEU A 70 -22.14 20.68 8.02
C LEU A 70 -20.61 20.84 7.84
N LEU A 71 -19.98 21.74 8.59
CA LEU A 71 -18.54 21.86 8.63
C LEU A 71 -17.87 20.60 9.24
N ALA A 72 -18.46 20.06 10.30
CA ALA A 72 -17.98 18.81 10.88
C ALA A 72 -18.06 17.65 9.89
N LEU A 73 -19.15 17.57 9.11
CA LEU A 73 -19.37 16.54 8.10
C LEU A 73 -18.34 16.62 6.95
N ALA A 74 -17.88 17.83 6.60
CA ALA A 74 -16.84 18.04 5.60
C ALA A 74 -15.46 17.54 6.07
N GLY A 75 -15.29 17.24 7.37
CA GLY A 75 -14.10 16.66 7.94
C GLY A 75 -12.87 17.56 7.85
N PRO A 76 -12.81 18.66 8.63
CA PRO A 76 -11.64 19.53 8.63
C PRO A 76 -10.43 18.80 9.22
N LYS A 77 -9.32 18.86 8.48
CA LYS A 77 -8.03 18.31 8.88
C LYS A 77 -7.08 19.46 9.15
N TRP A 78 -6.57 19.57 10.37
CA TRP A 78 -5.51 20.51 10.71
C TRP A 78 -4.62 19.95 11.80
N GLY A 79 -3.36 20.37 11.78
CA GLY A 79 -2.29 19.70 12.51
C GLY A 79 -1.78 18.51 11.71
N PHE A 80 -0.51 18.22 11.83
CA PHE A 80 0.10 17.02 11.28
C PHE A 80 1.06 16.47 12.33
N HIS A 81 1.15 15.19 12.39
CA HIS A 81 2.28 14.51 13.02
C HIS A 81 3.07 13.78 11.94
N TRP A 82 4.35 13.69 12.18
CA TRP A 82 5.21 12.88 11.35
C TRP A 82 5.02 11.44 11.79
N GLU A 83 4.44 10.62 10.93
CA GLU A 83 4.36 9.18 11.13
C GLU A 83 5.51 8.54 10.36
N GLU A 84 6.36 7.86 11.09
CA GLU A 84 7.43 7.08 10.52
C GLU A 84 6.83 5.79 9.96
N VAL A 85 6.68 5.73 8.63
CA VAL A 85 6.19 4.51 7.97
C VAL A 85 7.38 3.58 7.83
N HIS A 86 7.49 2.63 8.74
CA HIS A 86 8.47 1.55 8.65
C HIS A 86 8.01 0.60 7.54
N ARG A 87 8.73 0.59 6.44
CA ARG A 87 8.60 -0.44 5.42
C ARG A 87 9.71 -1.46 5.67
N GLU A 88 9.33 -2.62 6.16
CA GLU A 88 10.23 -3.77 6.31
C GLU A 88 10.21 -4.59 5.01
N GLY A 89 11.38 -5.01 4.55
CA GLY A 89 11.50 -5.87 3.37
C GLY A 89 12.97 -6.17 3.03
N VAL A 90 13.18 -7.20 2.24
CA VAL A 90 14.47 -7.64 1.72
C VAL A 90 14.60 -7.24 0.25
N ASP A 91 15.81 -6.90 -0.20
CA ASP A 91 16.10 -6.68 -1.59
C ASP A 91 16.55 -8.01 -2.21
N ILE A 92 15.77 -8.53 -3.14
CA ILE A 92 15.99 -9.83 -3.77
C ILE A 92 16.28 -9.63 -5.25
N VAL A 93 17.43 -10.10 -5.72
CA VAL A 93 17.70 -10.17 -7.16
C VAL A 93 17.71 -11.63 -7.58
N VAL A 94 16.95 -11.93 -8.63
CA VAL A 94 16.95 -13.26 -9.26
C VAL A 94 17.83 -13.21 -10.50
N ALA A 95 18.93 -13.95 -10.50
CA ALA A 95 19.75 -14.17 -11.68
C ALA A 95 19.31 -15.49 -12.36
N LEU A 96 18.71 -15.36 -13.54
CA LEU A 96 18.12 -16.46 -14.29
C LEU A 96 18.98 -16.80 -15.50
N ASP A 97 19.42 -18.04 -15.56
CA ASP A 97 20.15 -18.59 -16.70
C ASP A 97 19.24 -18.69 -17.93
N THR A 98 19.71 -18.15 -19.04
CA THR A 98 19.03 -18.16 -20.34
C THR A 98 19.87 -18.84 -21.42
N SER A 99 20.91 -19.58 -21.01
CA SER A 99 21.75 -20.37 -21.91
C SER A 99 20.94 -21.48 -22.59
N ARG A 100 21.52 -22.07 -23.64
CA ARG A 100 20.84 -23.11 -24.40
C ARG A 100 20.59 -24.39 -23.59
N SER A 101 21.38 -24.68 -22.57
CA SER A 101 21.20 -25.84 -21.67
C SER A 101 19.85 -25.78 -20.94
N MET A 102 19.32 -24.56 -20.73
CA MET A 102 18.00 -24.36 -20.11
C MET A 102 16.81 -24.81 -20.98
N LEU A 103 17.06 -25.25 -22.23
CA LEU A 103 16.07 -25.92 -23.09
C LEU A 103 15.94 -27.42 -22.77
N ALA A 104 16.85 -28.02 -22.02
CA ALA A 104 16.77 -29.41 -21.63
C ALA A 104 15.44 -29.75 -20.95
N GLU A 105 14.91 -30.93 -21.19
CA GLU A 105 13.59 -31.38 -20.78
C GLU A 105 13.58 -32.40 -19.65
N ASP A 106 14.69 -32.54 -18.95
CA ASP A 106 14.79 -33.39 -17.76
C ASP A 106 13.92 -32.88 -16.62
N VAL A 107 13.61 -31.56 -16.63
CA VAL A 107 12.59 -30.93 -15.79
C VAL A 107 11.51 -30.35 -16.68
N LYS A 108 10.28 -30.83 -16.56
CA LYS A 108 9.18 -30.47 -17.47
C LYS A 108 8.57 -29.09 -17.17
N PRO A 109 8.18 -28.30 -18.21
CA PRO A 109 8.24 -28.58 -19.65
C PRO A 109 9.67 -28.47 -20.22
N ASN A 110 10.50 -27.57 -19.72
CA ASN A 110 11.93 -27.45 -19.83
C ASN A 110 12.45 -26.65 -18.64
N ARG A 111 13.78 -26.63 -18.42
CA ARG A 111 14.39 -25.99 -17.26
C ARG A 111 13.99 -24.50 -17.14
N LEU A 112 14.08 -23.72 -18.23
CA LEU A 112 13.73 -22.29 -18.21
C LEU A 112 12.26 -22.04 -17.90
N ALA A 113 11.36 -22.76 -18.56
CA ALA A 113 9.92 -22.61 -18.34
C ALA A 113 9.55 -22.98 -16.89
N ARG A 114 10.14 -24.02 -16.34
CA ARG A 114 9.92 -24.42 -14.95
C ARG A 114 10.48 -23.40 -13.97
N ALA A 115 11.66 -22.83 -14.25
CA ALA A 115 12.25 -21.77 -13.44
C ALA A 115 11.34 -20.52 -13.41
N LYS A 116 10.79 -20.10 -14.55
CA LYS A 116 9.85 -18.97 -14.62
C LYS A 116 8.62 -19.21 -13.75
N LEU A 117 7.99 -20.38 -13.83
CA LEU A 117 6.82 -20.70 -13.01
C LEU A 117 7.15 -20.65 -11.52
N ALA A 118 8.32 -21.15 -11.13
CA ALA A 118 8.74 -21.11 -9.73
C ALA A 118 9.03 -19.68 -9.23
N ILE A 119 9.59 -18.83 -10.09
CA ILE A 119 9.80 -17.40 -9.78
C ILE A 119 8.44 -16.67 -9.65
N GLU A 120 7.45 -16.97 -10.50
CA GLU A 120 6.08 -16.43 -10.37
C GLU A 120 5.43 -16.83 -9.04
N ASP A 121 5.63 -18.08 -8.61
CA ASP A 121 5.11 -18.56 -7.32
C ASP A 121 5.84 -17.90 -6.15
N LEU A 122 7.15 -17.66 -6.25
CA LEU A 122 7.90 -16.84 -5.29
C LEU A 122 7.33 -15.42 -5.20
N VAL A 123 7.08 -14.75 -6.33
CA VAL A 123 6.55 -13.38 -6.38
C VAL A 123 5.22 -13.25 -5.64
N LYS A 124 4.35 -14.25 -5.72
CA LYS A 124 3.06 -14.27 -5.01
C LYS A 124 3.21 -14.30 -3.48
N ARG A 125 4.36 -14.72 -2.97
CA ARG A 125 4.67 -14.78 -1.53
C ARG A 125 5.33 -13.53 -0.99
N LEU A 126 5.85 -12.67 -1.86
CA LEU A 126 6.53 -11.44 -1.45
C LEU A 126 5.55 -10.44 -0.85
N HIS A 127 5.90 -9.86 0.30
CA HIS A 127 5.09 -8.88 1.00
C HIS A 127 5.96 -7.69 1.43
N GLY A 128 6.13 -6.72 0.53
CA GLY A 128 6.94 -5.54 0.80
C GLY A 128 8.43 -5.67 0.44
N ASP A 129 8.86 -6.85 -0.02
CA ASP A 129 10.20 -7.09 -0.52
C ASP A 129 10.35 -6.53 -1.94
N ARG A 130 11.50 -5.94 -2.27
CA ARG A 130 11.80 -5.53 -3.65
C ARG A 130 12.42 -6.69 -4.40
N ILE A 131 12.01 -6.86 -5.64
CA ILE A 131 12.53 -7.91 -6.51
C ILE A 131 13.09 -7.32 -7.81
N GLY A 132 14.23 -7.83 -8.26
CA GLY A 132 14.87 -7.51 -9.53
C GLY A 132 15.22 -8.76 -10.31
N LEU A 133 15.41 -8.63 -11.63
CA LEU A 133 15.73 -9.74 -12.52
C LEU A 133 16.98 -9.44 -13.33
N VAL A 134 17.93 -10.35 -13.27
CA VAL A 134 19.12 -10.40 -14.12
C VAL A 134 18.99 -11.62 -15.03
N ALA A 135 19.06 -11.42 -16.33
CA ALA A 135 19.17 -12.53 -17.29
C ALA A 135 20.64 -12.71 -17.65
N PHE A 136 21.10 -13.97 -17.70
CA PHE A 136 22.48 -14.25 -18.08
C PHE A 136 22.62 -15.49 -18.98
N ALA A 137 23.69 -15.52 -19.73
CA ALA A 137 24.19 -16.61 -20.53
C ALA A 137 25.72 -16.44 -20.66
N GLY A 138 26.30 -16.24 -21.84
CA GLY A 138 27.71 -15.84 -22.00
C GLY A 138 28.02 -14.39 -21.59
N SER A 139 27.05 -13.61 -21.16
CA SER A 139 27.13 -12.29 -20.50
C SER A 139 25.90 -12.12 -19.64
N ALA A 140 25.85 -11.07 -18.81
CA ALA A 140 24.73 -10.81 -17.94
C ALA A 140 24.23 -9.36 -18.08
N PHE A 141 22.93 -9.11 -17.87
CA PHE A 141 22.37 -7.77 -17.81
C PHE A 141 21.10 -7.74 -16.94
N ALA A 142 20.84 -6.59 -16.36
CA ALA A 142 19.62 -6.37 -15.58
C ALA A 142 18.41 -6.23 -16.52
N GLN A 143 17.52 -7.21 -16.51
CA GLN A 143 16.27 -7.24 -17.27
C GLN A 143 15.18 -6.41 -16.58
N CYS A 144 15.14 -6.44 -15.25
CA CYS A 144 14.25 -5.63 -14.43
C CYS A 144 15.01 -5.12 -13.20
N PRO A 145 15.03 -3.79 -12.96
CA PRO A 145 15.63 -3.25 -11.76
C PRO A 145 14.81 -3.63 -10.52
N LEU A 146 15.37 -3.42 -9.32
CA LEU A 146 14.67 -3.65 -8.06
C LEU A 146 13.38 -2.82 -7.99
N THR A 147 12.25 -3.51 -7.87
CA THR A 147 10.92 -2.90 -7.83
C THR A 147 10.00 -3.55 -6.79
N LEU A 148 9.00 -2.81 -6.33
CA LEU A 148 7.84 -3.32 -5.59
C LEU A 148 6.65 -3.61 -6.53
N ASP A 149 6.77 -3.26 -7.81
CA ASP A 149 5.77 -3.54 -8.83
C ASP A 149 5.96 -4.97 -9.36
N TYR A 150 5.25 -5.90 -8.74
CA TYR A 150 5.33 -7.32 -9.06
C TYR A 150 4.72 -7.64 -10.43
N GLU A 151 3.79 -6.83 -10.93
CA GLU A 151 3.22 -7.00 -12.28
C GLU A 151 4.26 -6.66 -13.34
N ALA A 152 4.94 -5.51 -13.21
CA ALA A 152 6.02 -5.12 -14.11
C ALA A 152 7.19 -6.12 -14.09
N PHE A 153 7.52 -6.67 -12.92
CA PHE A 153 8.52 -7.73 -12.79
C PHE A 153 8.09 -9.00 -13.56
N THR A 154 6.85 -9.45 -13.39
CA THR A 154 6.32 -10.65 -14.03
C THR A 154 6.30 -10.50 -15.55
N GLU A 155 5.90 -9.35 -16.08
CA GLU A 155 5.99 -9.04 -17.51
C GLU A 155 7.43 -9.12 -18.02
N SER A 156 8.39 -8.57 -17.26
CA SER A 156 9.82 -8.64 -17.59
C SER A 156 10.32 -10.09 -17.59
N LEU A 157 9.85 -10.92 -16.64
CA LEU A 157 10.17 -12.34 -16.55
C LEU A 157 9.62 -13.12 -17.76
N HIS A 158 8.39 -12.84 -18.19
CA HIS A 158 7.77 -13.47 -19.35
C HIS A 158 8.52 -13.16 -20.65
N ALA A 159 9.09 -11.96 -20.77
CA ALA A 159 9.87 -11.55 -21.93
C ALA A 159 11.22 -12.29 -22.06
N VAL A 160 11.76 -12.86 -20.97
CA VAL A 160 13.01 -13.62 -20.98
C VAL A 160 12.84 -14.92 -21.75
N ASN A 161 13.72 -15.20 -22.69
CA ASN A 161 13.74 -16.44 -23.47
C ASN A 161 15.19 -16.89 -23.73
N VAL A 162 15.38 -18.17 -24.02
CA VAL A 162 16.68 -18.65 -24.47
C VAL A 162 17.09 -17.92 -25.76
N GLY A 163 18.32 -17.41 -25.77
CA GLY A 163 18.83 -16.62 -26.91
C GLY A 163 18.54 -15.12 -26.83
N ILE A 164 17.92 -14.62 -25.73
CA ILE A 164 17.83 -13.16 -25.47
C ILE A 164 19.22 -12.52 -25.40
N ILE A 165 20.21 -13.32 -24.97
CA ILE A 165 21.62 -12.96 -24.97
C ILE A 165 22.29 -13.61 -26.18
N PRO A 166 22.82 -12.83 -27.13
CA PRO A 166 23.45 -13.38 -28.33
C PRO A 166 24.73 -14.17 -28.06
N LYS A 167 25.47 -13.82 -27.00
CA LYS A 167 26.69 -14.52 -26.60
C LYS A 167 26.31 -15.84 -25.95
N GLY A 168 26.62 -16.95 -26.58
CA GLY A 168 26.40 -18.29 -26.04
C GLY A 168 27.41 -18.64 -24.93
N GLY A 169 27.09 -19.67 -24.17
CA GLY A 169 27.83 -20.12 -22.99
C GLY A 169 27.14 -19.70 -21.70
N THR A 170 27.78 -19.97 -20.57
CA THR A 170 27.31 -19.59 -19.22
C THR A 170 28.46 -18.90 -18.49
N ALA A 171 28.25 -17.68 -18.07
CA ALA A 171 29.21 -16.83 -17.36
C ALA A 171 28.67 -16.52 -15.96
N LEU A 172 28.89 -17.43 -15.01
CA LEU A 172 28.43 -17.29 -13.64
C LEU A 172 29.05 -16.08 -12.93
N THR A 173 30.31 -15.79 -13.21
CA THR A 173 31.01 -14.60 -12.71
C THR A 173 30.28 -13.31 -13.07
N GLU A 174 29.90 -13.17 -14.34
CA GLU A 174 29.15 -11.99 -14.83
C GLU A 174 27.75 -11.93 -14.24
N ALA A 175 27.08 -13.08 -14.06
CA ALA A 175 25.77 -13.16 -13.43
C ALA A 175 25.79 -12.64 -11.98
N ILE A 176 26.79 -13.09 -11.20
CA ILE A 176 26.97 -12.64 -9.81
C ILE A 176 27.26 -11.14 -9.77
N ARG A 177 28.20 -10.63 -10.59
CA ARG A 177 28.52 -9.20 -10.63
C ARG A 177 27.34 -8.34 -11.03
N ALA A 178 26.61 -8.71 -12.09
CA ALA A 178 25.40 -8.00 -12.49
C ALA A 178 24.32 -8.03 -11.39
N GLY A 179 24.21 -9.15 -10.67
CA GLY A 179 23.33 -9.27 -9.49
C GLY A 179 23.75 -8.31 -8.37
N LEU A 180 25.03 -8.22 -8.07
CA LEU A 180 25.58 -7.31 -7.06
C LEU A 180 25.41 -5.83 -7.45
N GLU A 181 25.52 -5.49 -8.74
CA GLU A 181 25.26 -4.16 -9.24
C GLU A 181 23.78 -3.80 -9.15
N ALA A 182 22.89 -4.75 -9.43
CA ALA A 182 21.44 -4.55 -9.34
C ALA A 182 20.96 -4.35 -7.89
N LEU A 183 21.67 -4.89 -6.89
CA LEU A 183 21.40 -4.73 -5.46
C LEU A 183 21.80 -3.36 -4.89
N GLU A 184 22.36 -2.46 -5.71
CA GLU A 184 22.68 -1.07 -5.35
C GLU A 184 23.63 -0.85 -4.15
N GLY A 185 24.02 -1.88 -3.40
CA GLY A 185 25.00 -1.81 -2.31
C GLY A 185 24.69 -0.79 -1.19
N ARG A 186 23.42 -0.49 -0.92
CA ARG A 186 23.06 0.49 0.11
C ARG A 186 23.32 -0.08 1.51
N GLN A 187 24.20 0.58 2.26
CA GLN A 187 24.52 0.17 3.63
C GLN A 187 23.26 0.00 4.47
N GLY A 188 23.15 -1.16 5.07
CA GLY A 188 22.15 -1.45 6.10
C GLY A 188 20.90 -2.20 5.65
N ARG A 189 20.89 -2.78 4.45
CA ARG A 189 19.80 -3.62 3.96
C ARG A 189 20.19 -5.09 3.93
N HIS A 190 19.18 -5.95 4.09
CA HIS A 190 19.35 -7.36 3.81
C HIS A 190 19.17 -7.57 2.32
N GLU A 191 20.23 -8.01 1.68
CA GLU A 191 20.30 -8.23 0.24
C GLU A 191 20.50 -9.73 -0.02
N ALA A 192 19.73 -10.28 -0.94
CA ALA A 192 19.80 -11.67 -1.35
C ALA A 192 19.90 -11.79 -2.87
N LEU A 193 20.82 -12.60 -3.36
CA LEU A 193 20.91 -12.97 -4.76
C LEU A 193 20.49 -14.44 -4.91
N ILE A 194 19.46 -14.71 -5.71
CA ILE A 194 19.02 -16.05 -6.06
C ILE A 194 19.57 -16.38 -7.45
N LEU A 195 20.46 -17.33 -7.54
CA LEU A 195 21.08 -17.78 -8.79
C LEU A 195 20.44 -19.08 -9.25
N ILE A 196 19.75 -19.06 -10.40
CA ILE A 196 19.05 -20.22 -10.97
C ILE A 196 19.76 -20.64 -12.25
N THR A 197 20.40 -21.80 -12.22
CA THR A 197 21.23 -22.30 -13.33
C THR A 197 21.46 -23.81 -13.19
N ASP A 198 22.01 -24.45 -14.23
CA ASP A 198 22.53 -25.80 -14.15
C ASP A 198 24.00 -25.84 -13.65
N GLY A 199 24.61 -24.68 -13.40
CA GLY A 199 25.94 -24.58 -12.80
C GLY A 199 27.10 -24.77 -13.77
N GLU A 200 26.87 -25.14 -15.02
CA GLU A 200 27.96 -25.24 -16.01
C GLU A 200 28.61 -23.84 -16.22
N ASP A 201 29.88 -23.70 -15.77
CA ASP A 201 30.62 -22.44 -15.95
C ASP A 201 31.71 -22.61 -17.04
N HIS A 202 31.74 -21.65 -17.95
CA HIS A 202 32.67 -21.66 -19.07
C HIS A 202 33.81 -20.66 -18.93
N GLU A 203 33.80 -19.80 -17.90
CA GLU A 203 34.77 -18.71 -17.72
C GLU A 203 35.72 -18.90 -16.53
N GLY A 204 35.38 -19.67 -15.51
CA GLY A 204 36.32 -20.21 -14.53
C GLY A 204 36.79 -19.30 -13.40
N HIS A 205 36.10 -18.19 -13.08
CA HIS A 205 36.46 -17.25 -11.99
C HIS A 205 35.33 -17.02 -10.98
N VAL A 206 34.42 -17.95 -10.88
CA VAL A 206 33.20 -17.83 -10.07
C VAL A 206 33.48 -17.68 -8.57
N GLU A 207 34.55 -18.28 -8.08
CA GLU A 207 34.95 -18.21 -6.66
C GLU A 207 35.30 -16.77 -6.22
N ASP A 208 35.96 -16.02 -7.11
CA ASP A 208 36.33 -14.64 -6.80
C ASP A 208 35.10 -13.72 -6.75
N ALA A 209 34.11 -13.95 -7.62
CA ALA A 209 32.84 -13.23 -7.57
C ALA A 209 32.01 -13.61 -6.32
N ALA A 210 32.05 -14.89 -5.91
CA ALA A 210 31.40 -15.32 -4.65
C ALA A 210 32.04 -14.67 -3.41
N LYS A 211 33.38 -14.54 -3.39
CA LYS A 211 34.08 -13.81 -2.32
C LYS A 211 33.73 -12.33 -2.31
N GLU A 212 33.66 -11.69 -3.48
CA GLU A 212 33.22 -10.31 -3.61
C GLU A 212 31.82 -10.10 -3.04
N ALA A 213 30.90 -11.03 -3.30
CA ALA A 213 29.55 -11.01 -2.72
C ALA A 213 29.58 -11.14 -1.18
N ALA A 214 30.40 -12.07 -0.67
CA ALA A 214 30.56 -12.28 0.77
C ALA A 214 31.14 -11.04 1.47
N ASP A 215 32.14 -10.38 0.86
CA ASP A 215 32.76 -9.17 1.38
C ASP A 215 31.77 -7.99 1.44
N ARG A 216 30.78 -7.96 0.52
CA ARG A 216 29.68 -6.99 0.53
C ARG A 216 28.54 -7.39 1.47
N GLY A 217 28.58 -8.57 2.09
CA GLY A 217 27.54 -9.11 2.98
C GLY A 217 26.31 -9.62 2.24
N VAL A 218 26.37 -9.80 0.91
CA VAL A 218 25.29 -10.36 0.11
C VAL A 218 25.32 -11.88 0.18
N LYS A 219 24.19 -12.48 0.52
CA LYS A 219 24.06 -13.96 0.51
C LYS A 219 23.57 -14.42 -0.85
N ILE A 220 24.26 -15.43 -1.41
CA ILE A 220 23.86 -16.05 -2.67
C ILE A 220 23.19 -17.38 -2.38
N TYR A 221 21.92 -17.49 -2.79
CA TYR A 221 21.17 -18.74 -2.78
C TYR A 221 21.20 -19.34 -4.17
N THR A 222 21.74 -20.53 -4.30
CA THR A 222 21.87 -21.20 -5.59
C THR A 222 20.80 -22.27 -5.73
N VAL A 223 20.06 -22.22 -6.84
CA VAL A 223 19.06 -23.21 -7.22
C VAL A 223 19.56 -23.93 -8.45
N GLY A 224 20.03 -25.14 -8.23
CA GLY A 224 20.52 -26.00 -9.30
C GLY A 224 19.38 -26.71 -10.00
N ILE A 225 19.26 -26.50 -11.33
CA ILE A 225 18.22 -27.15 -12.12
C ILE A 225 18.82 -28.12 -13.13
N GLY A 226 18.29 -29.35 -13.15
CA GLY A 226 18.75 -30.41 -14.02
C GLY A 226 19.08 -31.68 -13.23
N THR A 227 19.58 -32.70 -13.94
CA THR A 227 19.98 -34.01 -13.35
C THR A 227 21.48 -34.21 -13.46
N ALA A 228 22.07 -35.00 -12.54
CA ALA A 228 23.49 -35.38 -12.59
C ALA A 228 23.78 -36.24 -13.83
N GLU A 229 22.82 -37.06 -14.27
CA GLU A 229 22.93 -37.85 -15.50
C GLU A 229 22.95 -36.93 -16.73
N GLY A 230 22.31 -35.78 -16.63
CA GLY A 230 22.14 -34.78 -17.69
C GLY A 230 21.13 -35.18 -18.75
N ASP A 231 20.82 -34.24 -19.62
CA ASP A 231 19.88 -34.44 -20.75
C ASP A 231 20.36 -33.75 -22.02
N LEU A 232 19.79 -34.16 -23.15
CA LEU A 232 20.09 -33.60 -24.45
C LEU A 232 19.37 -32.30 -24.63
N ILE A 233 20.01 -31.34 -25.29
CA ILE A 233 19.45 -30.02 -25.54
C ILE A 233 18.69 -30.04 -26.85
N PRO A 234 17.33 -29.97 -26.85
CA PRO A 234 16.55 -29.98 -28.07
C PRO A 234 16.66 -28.62 -28.80
N LEU A 235 16.81 -28.64 -30.11
CA LEU A 235 16.79 -27.50 -30.98
C LEU A 235 15.84 -27.77 -32.15
N THR A 236 15.01 -26.81 -32.48
CA THR A 236 14.19 -26.85 -33.71
C THR A 236 14.91 -26.05 -34.78
N VAL A 237 15.40 -26.73 -35.82
CA VAL A 237 16.02 -26.11 -36.99
C VAL A 237 15.16 -26.46 -38.21
N ASP A 238 14.69 -25.45 -38.93
CA ASP A 238 13.85 -25.61 -40.14
C ASP A 238 12.58 -26.48 -39.93
N GLY A 239 12.01 -26.41 -38.71
CA GLY A 239 10.81 -27.18 -38.32
C GLY A 239 11.10 -28.65 -37.96
N GLN A 240 12.36 -29.10 -37.99
CA GLN A 240 12.76 -30.43 -37.56
C GLN A 240 13.37 -30.41 -36.17
N GLN A 241 12.97 -31.35 -35.31
CA GLN A 241 13.58 -31.53 -34.01
C GLN A 241 15.00 -32.11 -34.20
N ASN A 242 15.98 -31.41 -33.64
CA ASN A 242 17.37 -31.77 -33.67
C ASN A 242 17.95 -31.60 -32.23
N PHE A 243 19.19 -31.96 -32.04
CA PHE A 243 19.88 -31.75 -30.76
C PHE A 243 21.10 -30.84 -30.96
N LEU A 244 21.43 -30.05 -29.94
CA LEU A 244 22.61 -29.22 -29.95
C LEU A 244 23.87 -30.08 -30.17
N LYS A 245 24.70 -29.65 -31.14
CA LYS A 245 25.99 -30.27 -31.43
C LYS A 245 27.13 -29.33 -31.14
N ASP A 246 28.23 -29.88 -30.65
CA ASP A 246 29.47 -29.17 -30.47
C ASP A 246 30.18 -28.86 -31.81
N ARG A 247 31.29 -28.16 -31.75
CA ARG A 247 32.10 -27.82 -32.93
C ARG A 247 32.64 -29.07 -33.66
N ARG A 248 32.62 -30.25 -33.02
CA ARG A 248 33.05 -31.55 -33.56
C ARG A 248 31.89 -32.37 -34.11
N GLY A 249 30.66 -31.82 -34.05
CA GLY A 249 29.43 -32.50 -34.50
C GLY A 249 28.89 -33.53 -33.51
N GLN A 250 29.43 -33.62 -32.28
CA GLN A 250 28.91 -34.48 -31.24
C GLN A 250 27.74 -33.81 -30.53
N VAL A 251 26.73 -34.60 -30.16
CA VAL A 251 25.56 -34.10 -29.41
C VAL A 251 26.01 -33.69 -28.02
N VAL A 252 25.64 -32.47 -27.64
CA VAL A 252 25.93 -31.90 -26.32
C VAL A 252 24.90 -32.41 -25.32
N LYS A 253 25.40 -32.84 -24.17
CA LYS A 253 24.62 -33.27 -23.03
C LYS A 253 24.91 -32.31 -21.87
N SER A 254 23.87 -31.59 -21.40
CA SER A 254 24.02 -30.69 -20.24
C SER A 254 23.76 -31.43 -18.95
N ARG A 255 24.58 -31.17 -17.93
CA ARG A 255 24.50 -31.78 -16.58
C ARG A 255 24.48 -30.72 -15.52
N LEU A 256 23.86 -31.03 -14.40
CA LEU A 256 23.92 -30.17 -13.22
C LEU A 256 25.29 -30.28 -12.55
N ASP A 257 25.96 -29.14 -12.34
CA ASP A 257 27.19 -29.03 -11.52
C ASP A 257 26.84 -28.53 -10.11
N GLU A 258 26.45 -29.49 -9.26
CA GLU A 258 26.09 -29.23 -7.86
C GLU A 258 27.28 -28.71 -7.05
N GLU A 259 28.51 -29.21 -7.33
CA GLU A 259 29.71 -28.87 -6.55
C GLU A 259 30.02 -27.38 -6.66
N THR A 260 29.99 -26.80 -7.86
CA THR A 260 30.21 -25.40 -8.11
C THR A 260 29.15 -24.56 -7.43
N LEU A 261 27.85 -24.91 -7.55
CA LEU A 261 26.75 -24.20 -6.95
C LEU A 261 26.79 -24.24 -5.42
N GLN A 262 27.09 -25.39 -4.84
CA GLN A 262 27.23 -25.52 -3.38
C GLN A 262 28.39 -24.68 -2.83
N LYS A 263 29.49 -24.59 -3.59
CA LYS A 263 30.67 -23.79 -3.22
C LYS A 263 30.36 -22.29 -3.20
N ILE A 264 29.64 -21.80 -4.23
CA ILE A 264 29.17 -20.42 -4.27
C ILE A 264 28.29 -20.09 -3.05
N ALA A 265 27.28 -20.93 -2.80
CA ALA A 265 26.36 -20.73 -1.69
C ALA A 265 27.08 -20.73 -0.33
N THR A 266 27.93 -21.71 -0.08
CA THR A 266 28.65 -21.79 1.21
C THR A 266 29.65 -20.68 1.42
N THR A 267 30.32 -20.20 0.37
CA THR A 267 31.27 -19.06 0.45
C THR A 267 30.56 -17.78 0.90
N THR A 268 29.31 -17.56 0.51
CA THR A 268 28.52 -16.35 0.83
C THR A 268 27.65 -16.51 2.07
N GLY A 269 27.64 -17.68 2.71
CA GLY A 269 26.74 -18.00 3.84
C GLY A 269 25.27 -18.12 3.41
N GLY A 270 25.02 -18.41 2.14
CA GLY A 270 23.71 -18.77 1.59
C GLY A 270 23.46 -20.28 1.67
N ALA A 271 22.57 -20.78 0.79
CA ALA A 271 22.22 -22.20 0.71
C ALA A 271 22.08 -22.64 -0.75
N PHE A 272 22.42 -23.92 -1.00
CA PHE A 272 22.15 -24.58 -2.27
C PHE A 272 20.88 -25.42 -2.15
N VAL A 273 20.05 -25.37 -3.19
CA VAL A 273 18.83 -26.17 -3.32
C VAL A 273 18.79 -26.82 -4.69
N HIS A 274 18.49 -28.12 -4.73
CA HIS A 274 18.32 -28.83 -5.98
C HIS A 274 16.85 -28.79 -6.42
N ALA A 275 16.59 -28.17 -7.58
CA ALA A 275 15.25 -28.07 -8.17
C ALA A 275 14.84 -29.43 -8.76
N THR A 276 13.72 -29.96 -8.30
CA THR A 276 13.11 -31.21 -8.85
C THR A 276 11.83 -30.84 -9.62
N THR A 277 11.27 -31.82 -10.34
CA THR A 277 9.99 -31.64 -11.05
C THR A 277 8.83 -31.36 -10.09
N GLY A 278 8.86 -31.89 -8.87
CA GLY A 278 7.81 -31.73 -7.85
C GLY A 278 8.00 -30.50 -6.97
N ASP A 279 9.24 -30.19 -6.62
CA ASP A 279 9.61 -29.07 -5.76
C ASP A 279 10.81 -28.34 -6.35
N PHE A 280 10.62 -27.06 -6.65
CA PHE A 280 11.69 -26.22 -7.19
C PHE A 280 12.60 -25.65 -6.10
N GLY A 281 12.14 -25.68 -4.84
CA GLY A 281 12.91 -25.25 -3.67
C GLY A 281 13.00 -23.75 -3.45
N LEU A 282 12.43 -22.90 -4.31
CA LEU A 282 12.38 -21.43 -4.08
C LEU A 282 11.56 -21.09 -2.85
N ASP A 283 10.50 -21.85 -2.58
CA ASP A 283 9.68 -21.71 -1.38
C ASP A 283 10.53 -21.90 -0.12
N THR A 284 11.35 -22.95 -0.11
CA THR A 284 12.30 -23.24 0.98
C THR A 284 13.33 -22.12 1.12
N VAL A 285 13.87 -21.61 0.01
CA VAL A 285 14.83 -20.49 0.03
C VAL A 285 14.17 -19.25 0.65
N TYR A 286 12.94 -18.92 0.29
CA TYR A 286 12.24 -17.77 0.84
C TYR A 286 11.85 -17.97 2.30
N ASP A 287 11.14 -19.07 2.63
CA ASP A 287 10.57 -19.30 3.96
C ASP A 287 11.64 -19.60 5.02
N ASP A 288 12.67 -20.36 4.67
CA ASP A 288 13.69 -20.80 5.61
C ASP A 288 14.86 -19.82 5.76
N PHE A 289 15.19 -19.10 4.72
CA PHE A 289 16.37 -18.24 4.72
C PHE A 289 16.05 -16.76 4.55
N ILE A 290 15.29 -16.34 3.52
CA ILE A 290 15.10 -14.93 3.21
C ILE A 290 14.13 -14.27 4.19
N SER A 291 12.99 -14.91 4.47
CA SER A 291 11.99 -14.35 5.40
C SER A 291 12.50 -14.22 6.84
N LYS A 292 13.49 -15.03 7.21
CA LYS A 292 14.16 -15.01 8.54
C LYS A 292 15.31 -14.01 8.60
N MET A 293 15.72 -13.42 7.47
CA MET A 293 16.63 -12.30 7.49
C MET A 293 15.93 -11.17 8.25
N GLU A 294 16.66 -10.53 9.15
CA GLU A 294 16.13 -9.40 9.93
C GLU A 294 15.62 -8.35 8.96
N LYS A 295 14.29 -8.19 8.88
CA LYS A 295 13.65 -7.20 8.01
C LYS A 295 14.02 -5.83 8.52
N ARG A 296 15.01 -5.21 7.88
CA ARG A 296 15.47 -3.88 8.26
C ARG A 296 14.61 -2.83 7.58
N GLU A 297 14.36 -1.75 8.32
CA GLU A 297 13.56 -0.62 7.86
C GLU A 297 13.98 -0.12 6.47
N LEU A 298 13.16 -0.39 5.48
CA LEU A 298 13.28 0.23 4.16
C LEU A 298 12.80 1.67 4.26
N THR A 299 13.72 2.59 4.56
CA THR A 299 13.51 4.04 4.52
C THR A 299 12.27 4.49 5.28
N SER A 300 12.43 4.95 6.48
CA SER A 300 11.41 5.74 7.17
C SER A 300 11.13 7.00 6.33
N THR A 301 10.14 6.92 5.47
CA THR A 301 9.64 8.11 4.81
C THR A 301 8.73 8.78 5.81
N MET A 302 9.17 9.93 6.35
CA MET A 302 8.32 10.75 7.18
C MET A 302 7.15 11.24 6.32
N GLU A 303 6.01 10.56 6.39
CA GLU A 303 4.78 11.02 5.79
C GLU A 303 4.06 11.97 6.74
N ARG A 304 3.66 13.14 6.20
CA ARG A 304 2.80 14.08 6.93
C ARG A 304 1.40 13.51 6.99
N ARG A 305 1.00 12.98 8.13
CA ARG A 305 -0.38 12.53 8.34
C ARG A 305 -1.17 13.65 9.02
N TYR A 306 -2.15 14.20 8.30
CA TYR A 306 -3.02 15.24 8.84
C TYR A 306 -4.05 14.63 9.79
N GLU A 307 -4.18 15.22 10.98
CA GLU A 307 -5.15 14.78 11.97
C GLU A 307 -6.56 15.26 11.64
N GLU A 308 -7.52 14.35 11.70
CA GLU A 308 -8.93 14.67 11.55
C GLU A 308 -9.47 15.27 12.86
N ARG A 309 -9.85 16.54 12.82
CA ARG A 309 -10.36 17.30 13.98
C ARG A 309 -11.87 17.54 13.89
N VAL A 310 -12.62 16.56 13.40
CA VAL A 310 -14.10 16.59 13.29
C VAL A 310 -14.76 16.81 14.65
N GLN A 311 -14.14 16.37 15.72
CA GLN A 311 -14.66 16.41 17.08
C GLN A 311 -14.97 17.84 17.57
N LEU A 312 -14.13 18.83 17.23
CA LEU A 312 -14.28 20.20 17.70
C LEU A 312 -15.52 20.90 17.15
N PRO A 313 -15.74 20.96 15.81
CA PRO A 313 -16.96 21.57 15.29
C PRO A 313 -18.22 20.77 15.65
N LEU A 314 -18.13 19.44 15.78
CA LEU A 314 -19.26 18.61 16.22
C LEU A 314 -19.63 18.89 17.68
N LEU A 315 -18.66 19.01 18.58
CA LEU A 315 -18.90 19.32 19.99
C LEU A 315 -19.52 20.73 20.12
N LEU A 316 -19.03 21.72 19.40
CA LEU A 316 -19.61 23.05 19.36
C LEU A 316 -21.05 23.03 18.85
N ALA A 317 -21.34 22.28 17.78
CA ALA A 317 -22.71 22.14 17.25
C ALA A 317 -23.63 21.51 18.29
N LEU A 318 -23.20 20.47 18.99
CA LEU A 318 -23.96 19.81 20.07
C LEU A 318 -24.23 20.75 21.25
N VAL A 319 -23.23 21.54 21.66
CA VAL A 319 -23.40 22.52 22.74
C VAL A 319 -24.43 23.58 22.34
N LEU A 320 -24.37 24.12 21.12
CA LEU A 320 -25.34 25.09 20.65
C LEU A 320 -26.74 24.50 20.56
N PHE A 321 -26.87 23.26 20.13
CA PHE A 321 -28.14 22.54 20.08
C PHE A 321 -28.70 22.30 21.49
N ALA A 322 -27.85 21.98 22.48
CA ALA A 322 -28.25 21.78 23.86
C ALA A 322 -28.63 23.10 24.58
N LEU A 323 -28.06 24.23 24.17
CA LEU A 323 -28.37 25.55 24.71
C LEU A 323 -29.69 26.08 24.20
N GLU A 324 -30.14 25.69 23.00
CA GLU A 324 -31.37 26.19 22.37
C GLU A 324 -32.61 26.00 23.27
N PRO A 325 -32.92 24.82 23.83
CA PRO A 325 -34.11 24.67 24.68
C PRO A 325 -34.02 25.42 26.01
N LEU A 326 -32.81 25.77 26.46
CA LEU A 326 -32.65 26.59 27.68
C LEU A 326 -33.11 28.04 27.48
N ILE A 327 -33.15 28.52 26.22
CA ILE A 327 -33.72 29.83 25.88
C ILE A 327 -35.23 29.65 25.72
N GLY A 328 -35.95 29.64 26.81
CA GLY A 328 -37.42 29.53 26.79
C GLY A 328 -38.10 30.62 25.95
N ASP A 329 -39.17 30.26 25.23
CA ASP A 329 -39.98 31.18 24.40
C ASP A 329 -40.73 32.23 25.22
N ARG A 330 -40.93 31.97 26.54
CA ARG A 330 -41.76 32.81 27.41
C ARG A 330 -40.90 33.59 28.39
N ARG A 331 -41.25 34.87 28.62
CA ARG A 331 -40.76 35.57 29.80
C ARG A 331 -41.30 34.84 31.03
N ARG A 332 -40.46 34.41 31.97
CA ARG A 332 -40.91 34.06 33.30
C ARG A 332 -41.51 35.30 33.91
N LEU A 333 -42.83 35.42 33.89
CA LEU A 333 -43.51 36.40 34.74
C LEU A 333 -43.10 36.05 36.18
N ALA A 334 -42.34 36.93 36.82
CA ALA A 334 -42.17 36.88 38.24
C ALA A 334 -43.59 36.84 38.80
N HIS A 335 -43.97 35.81 39.53
CA HIS A 335 -45.24 35.72 40.21
C HIS A 335 -45.41 37.01 41.01
N ALA A 336 -46.13 37.97 40.49
CA ALA A 336 -46.65 39.05 41.27
C ALA A 336 -47.60 38.41 42.25
N THR A 337 -47.09 38.32 43.46
CA THR A 337 -47.73 37.75 44.66
C THR A 337 -49.19 38.11 44.68
N THR A 338 -50.01 37.08 44.77
CA THR A 338 -51.36 37.04 45.29
C THR A 338 -51.41 37.69 46.69
N ARG A 339 -51.41 39.00 46.74
CA ARG A 339 -51.51 39.75 47.98
C ARG A 339 -52.63 40.79 47.93
N ARG A 340 -53.78 40.45 47.34
CA ARG A 340 -54.92 41.33 47.29
C ARG A 340 -56.31 40.68 47.44
N TRP A 341 -56.38 39.52 48.09
CA TRP A 341 -57.67 38.86 48.37
C TRP A 341 -57.92 38.62 49.85
N ARG A 342 -57.39 39.44 50.79
CA ARG A 342 -57.66 39.34 52.23
C ARG A 342 -58.28 40.60 52.79
N GLY A 343 -58.95 41.43 51.97
CA GLY A 343 -59.54 42.68 52.42
C GLY A 343 -61.06 42.79 52.40
N TRP A 344 -61.78 41.77 51.94
CA TRP A 344 -63.22 41.91 51.68
C TRP A 344 -64.14 41.18 52.67
N TRP A 345 -63.65 40.56 53.74
CA TRP A 345 -64.48 39.85 54.72
C TRP A 345 -64.44 40.50 56.11
N ARG A 346 -64.21 41.81 56.22
CA ARG A 346 -64.18 42.48 57.51
C ARG A 346 -65.08 43.75 57.57
N SER A 347 -66.15 43.82 56.76
CA SER A 347 -67.13 44.88 56.92
C SER A 347 -68.58 44.39 56.78
N ALA A 348 -68.89 43.27 57.36
CA ALA A 348 -70.29 42.83 57.60
C ALA A 348 -70.34 41.98 58.85
N ALA A 349 -70.28 42.67 60.00
CA ALA A 349 -70.83 42.26 61.32
C ALA A 349 -70.92 43.49 62.19
#